data_ea6b7a1a44cbff73cacba2e974158068
#
_entry.id   ea6b7a1a44cbff73cacba2e974158068
#
_cell.length_a   1.000
_cell.length_b   1.000
_cell.length_c   1.000
_cell.angle_alpha   90.00
_cell.angle_beta   90.00
_cell.angle_gamma   90.00
#
_symmetry.space_group_name_H-M   'P 1'
#
loop_
_entity.id
_entity.type
_entity.pdbx_description
1 polymer ?
#
loop_
_entity_poly.entity_id
_entity_poly.type
_entity_poly.pdbx_seq_one_letter_code
_entity_poly.pdbx_strand_id
1 'polypeptide(L)'
;MKGIILAGGSGTRLYPITQAISKQLMPIYDKPMIYYPISVLLFAGIRQILIITTPEDSTQFKRLLGDGKAIGCAFSYAVQHEPNGLAQAFVIGEEFIGNDKVALILGDNIFHGSGFSRLVQSFYDVEGAAVFAYEVADPERYGVVEFDDNFNAISIEEKPSNPKSNYAVPGLYFYDNTVVEIAKNIQPSPRGEYEITDVNRVYLENGTLKVGVMDRGTAWLDTGTFDSLSDATEFVRVIEKRQGQKIGCIEEVAFRMGFLTREELNVLADKYKKSGYGEYLRKVK
;
A
#
# COMPACT_ATOMS: atom_id res chain seq x y z
N MET A 1 -11.31 11.29 0.46
CA MET A 1 -10.68 10.09 -0.14
C MET A 1 -10.74 8.91 0.80
N LYS A 2 -10.98 7.71 0.29
CA LYS A 2 -10.95 6.43 1.01
C LYS A 2 -9.73 5.61 0.60
N GLY A 3 -9.37 4.61 1.39
CA GLY A 3 -8.23 3.74 1.09
C GLY A 3 -8.67 2.29 0.92
N ILE A 4 -8.02 1.57 0.02
CA ILE A 4 -8.14 0.11 -0.10
C ILE A 4 -6.76 -0.48 0.09
N ILE A 5 -6.66 -1.50 0.94
CA ILE A 5 -5.48 -2.36 1.05
C ILE A 5 -5.84 -3.72 0.47
N LEU A 6 -5.16 -4.11 -0.61
CA LEU A 6 -5.33 -5.44 -1.16
C LEU A 6 -4.32 -6.38 -0.49
N ALA A 7 -4.84 -7.19 0.41
CA ALA A 7 -4.11 -8.18 1.22
C ALA A 7 -4.54 -9.61 0.86
N GLY A 8 -4.87 -9.82 -0.41
CA GLY A 8 -5.21 -11.12 -0.98
C GLY A 8 -3.98 -11.82 -1.59
N GLY A 9 -4.27 -12.92 -2.28
CA GLY A 9 -3.27 -13.72 -2.98
C GLY A 9 -2.78 -14.92 -2.18
N SER A 10 -2.47 -16.00 -2.90
CA SER A 10 -2.13 -17.31 -2.31
C SER A 10 -0.77 -17.38 -1.62
N GLY A 11 0.11 -16.38 -1.83
CA GLY A 11 1.46 -16.37 -1.25
C GLY A 11 2.35 -17.54 -1.65
N THR A 12 2.04 -18.28 -2.71
CA THR A 12 2.68 -19.57 -3.09
C THR A 12 4.20 -19.47 -3.26
N ARG A 13 4.71 -18.29 -3.66
CA ARG A 13 6.16 -18.04 -3.78
C ARG A 13 6.90 -18.12 -2.43
N LEU A 14 6.18 -18.03 -1.32
CA LEU A 14 6.72 -18.14 0.05
C LEU A 14 6.34 -19.44 0.75
N TYR A 15 5.90 -20.47 0.02
CA TYR A 15 5.69 -21.78 0.60
C TYR A 15 7.02 -22.39 1.12
N PRO A 16 7.02 -23.10 2.27
CA PRO A 16 5.82 -23.52 3.05
C PRO A 16 5.31 -22.49 4.08
N ILE A 17 5.95 -21.35 4.29
CA ILE A 17 5.61 -20.40 5.38
C ILE A 17 4.16 -19.92 5.26
N THR A 18 3.73 -19.57 4.06
CA THR A 18 2.39 -19.01 3.80
C THR A 18 1.29 -20.07 3.66
N GLN A 19 1.55 -21.33 3.98
CA GLN A 19 0.51 -22.37 4.04
C GLN A 19 -0.45 -22.20 5.23
N ALA A 20 0.01 -21.56 6.30
CA ALA A 20 -0.76 -21.43 7.55
C ALA A 20 -0.98 -19.97 7.97
N ILE A 21 -0.39 -19.02 7.27
CA ILE A 21 -0.49 -17.59 7.61
C ILE A 21 -0.48 -16.74 6.34
N SER A 22 -1.35 -15.74 6.29
CA SER A 22 -1.28 -14.73 5.24
C SER A 22 0.08 -14.04 5.23
N LYS A 23 0.65 -13.82 4.02
CA LYS A 23 1.90 -13.11 3.83
C LYS A 23 1.92 -11.76 4.57
N GLN A 24 0.84 -10.99 4.47
CA GLN A 24 0.73 -9.66 5.04
C GLN A 24 0.61 -9.65 6.57
N LEU A 25 0.41 -10.80 7.20
CA LEU A 25 0.44 -10.97 8.65
C LEU A 25 1.81 -11.42 9.17
N MET A 26 2.73 -11.79 8.28
CA MET A 26 4.09 -12.14 8.66
C MET A 26 4.83 -10.94 9.26
N PRO A 27 5.74 -11.16 10.20
CA PRO A 27 6.51 -10.07 10.78
C PRO A 27 7.55 -9.53 9.79
N ILE A 28 7.61 -8.21 9.68
CA ILE A 28 8.75 -7.48 9.15
C ILE A 28 9.42 -6.80 10.33
N TYR A 29 10.51 -7.36 10.80
CA TYR A 29 11.23 -7.02 12.02
C TYR A 29 10.34 -7.15 13.28
N ASP A 30 9.67 -6.10 13.73
CA ASP A 30 9.01 -6.04 15.04
C ASP A 30 7.48 -5.86 14.95
N LYS A 31 6.91 -5.86 13.74
CA LYS A 31 5.47 -5.68 13.53
C LYS A 31 4.95 -6.41 12.28
N PRO A 32 3.64 -6.69 12.19
CA PRO A 32 3.06 -7.31 11.01
C PRO A 32 3.25 -6.46 9.75
N MET A 33 3.51 -7.11 8.62
CA MET A 33 3.73 -6.45 7.32
C MET A 33 2.62 -5.46 6.95
N ILE A 34 1.36 -5.79 7.23
CA ILE A 34 0.19 -4.94 6.91
C ILE A 34 0.26 -3.55 7.58
N TYR A 35 1.04 -3.37 8.65
CA TYR A 35 1.20 -2.07 9.30
C TYR A 35 1.87 -1.04 8.39
N TYR A 36 2.78 -1.47 7.53
CA TYR A 36 3.48 -0.58 6.61
C TYR A 36 2.55 0.07 5.60
N PRO A 37 1.75 -0.65 4.79
CA PRO A 37 0.79 -0.03 3.89
C PRO A 37 -0.32 0.75 4.63
N ILE A 38 -0.76 0.31 5.82
CA ILE A 38 -1.66 1.13 6.64
C ILE A 38 -1.01 2.48 6.93
N SER A 39 0.25 2.51 7.38
CA SER A 39 0.96 3.75 7.71
C SER A 39 1.06 4.71 6.52
N VAL A 40 1.19 4.19 5.30
CA VAL A 40 1.21 4.99 4.07
C VAL A 40 -0.13 5.69 3.83
N LEU A 41 -1.24 4.96 3.97
CA LEU A 41 -2.58 5.55 3.84
C LEU A 41 -2.84 6.61 4.93
N LEU A 42 -2.39 6.35 6.17
CA LEU A 42 -2.49 7.35 7.24
C LEU A 42 -1.67 8.62 6.92
N PHE A 43 -0.44 8.49 6.39
CA PHE A 43 0.35 9.63 5.92
C PHE A 43 -0.35 10.42 4.82
N ALA A 44 -1.09 9.75 3.94
CA ALA A 44 -1.93 10.42 2.94
C ALA A 44 -3.17 11.13 3.54
N GLY A 45 -3.41 11.03 4.85
CA GLY A 45 -4.59 11.62 5.50
C GLY A 45 -5.85 10.74 5.44
N ILE A 46 -5.72 9.49 5.00
CA ILE A 46 -6.84 8.57 4.79
C ILE A 46 -7.17 7.83 6.10
N ARG A 47 -8.42 7.94 6.55
CA ARG A 47 -8.90 7.32 7.80
C ARG A 47 -9.91 6.19 7.59
N GLN A 48 -10.61 6.18 6.47
CA GLN A 48 -11.55 5.11 6.10
C GLN A 48 -10.82 4.14 5.17
N ILE A 49 -10.61 2.91 5.62
CA ILE A 49 -9.78 1.92 4.92
C ILE A 49 -10.53 0.61 4.81
N LEU A 50 -10.67 0.12 3.58
CA LEU A 50 -11.16 -1.23 3.28
C LEU A 50 -9.97 -2.17 3.14
N ILE A 51 -10.00 -3.27 3.88
CA ILE A 51 -8.99 -4.33 3.80
C ILE A 51 -9.62 -5.51 3.07
N ILE A 52 -9.12 -5.81 1.87
CA ILE A 52 -9.58 -6.91 1.03
C ILE A 52 -8.63 -8.08 1.24
N THR A 53 -9.15 -9.21 1.69
CA THR A 53 -8.39 -10.41 2.05
C THR A 53 -8.90 -11.63 1.31
N THR A 54 -8.20 -12.77 1.46
CA THR A 54 -8.78 -14.08 1.12
C THR A 54 -9.87 -14.46 2.13
N PRO A 55 -10.77 -15.41 1.80
CA PRO A 55 -11.77 -15.91 2.75
C PRO A 55 -11.14 -16.48 4.03
N GLU A 56 -10.05 -17.23 3.87
CA GLU A 56 -9.36 -17.95 4.95
C GLU A 56 -8.70 -17.00 5.95
N ASP A 57 -8.14 -15.89 5.46
CA ASP A 57 -7.36 -14.97 6.27
C ASP A 57 -8.18 -13.87 6.95
N SER A 58 -9.40 -13.60 6.48
CA SER A 58 -10.23 -12.47 6.91
C SER A 58 -10.37 -12.37 8.44
N THR A 59 -10.58 -13.50 9.11
CA THR A 59 -10.72 -13.54 10.57
C THR A 59 -9.46 -13.10 11.30
N GLN A 60 -8.28 -13.44 10.78
CA GLN A 60 -7.00 -13.07 11.38
C GLN A 60 -6.74 -11.56 11.26
N PHE A 61 -7.05 -10.96 10.10
CA PHE A 61 -6.96 -9.51 9.91
C PHE A 61 -7.92 -8.75 10.85
N LYS A 62 -9.18 -9.19 10.94
CA LYS A 62 -10.15 -8.60 11.88
C LYS A 62 -9.70 -8.69 13.33
N ARG A 63 -9.09 -9.82 13.72
CA ARG A 63 -8.53 -10.01 15.07
C ARG A 63 -7.36 -9.07 15.35
N LEU A 64 -6.46 -8.86 14.37
CA LEU A 64 -5.28 -8.02 14.52
C LEU A 64 -5.65 -6.53 14.57
N LEU A 65 -6.47 -6.07 13.63
CA LEU A 65 -6.68 -4.65 13.34
C LEU A 65 -7.96 -4.07 13.96
N GLY A 66 -8.94 -4.94 14.27
CA GLY A 66 -10.24 -4.51 14.83
C GLY A 66 -11.02 -3.63 13.84
N ASP A 67 -11.70 -2.64 14.35
CA ASP A 67 -12.50 -1.66 13.60
C ASP A 67 -11.75 -0.35 13.30
N GLY A 68 -10.48 -0.25 13.69
CA GLY A 68 -9.61 0.90 13.46
C GLY A 68 -9.81 2.06 14.45
N LYS A 69 -10.88 2.06 15.27
CA LYS A 69 -11.18 3.18 16.19
C LYS A 69 -10.06 3.45 17.17
N ALA A 70 -9.33 2.42 17.61
CA ALA A 70 -8.21 2.56 18.53
C ALA A 70 -7.10 3.49 18.01
N ILE A 71 -7.00 3.67 16.70
CA ILE A 71 -6.03 4.57 16.04
C ILE A 71 -6.73 5.72 15.30
N GLY A 72 -7.97 6.05 15.69
CA GLY A 72 -8.73 7.15 15.10
C GLY A 72 -9.18 6.92 13.65
N CYS A 73 -9.26 5.67 13.20
CA CYS A 73 -9.65 5.26 11.86
C CYS A 73 -10.96 4.46 11.85
N ALA A 74 -11.44 4.10 10.66
CA ALA A 74 -12.54 3.18 10.43
C ALA A 74 -12.11 2.12 9.42
N PHE A 75 -11.96 0.88 9.88
CA PHE A 75 -11.61 -0.26 9.04
C PHE A 75 -12.85 -1.06 8.66
N SER A 76 -12.98 -1.34 7.38
CA SER A 76 -13.95 -2.25 6.79
C SER A 76 -13.24 -3.44 6.18
N TYR A 77 -13.94 -4.54 5.97
CA TYR A 77 -13.35 -5.78 5.46
C TYR A 77 -14.22 -6.36 4.35
N ALA A 78 -13.55 -6.76 3.27
CA ALA A 78 -14.16 -7.50 2.17
C ALA A 78 -13.29 -8.71 1.81
N VAL A 79 -13.84 -9.60 1.00
CA VAL A 79 -13.18 -10.83 0.57
C VAL A 79 -13.06 -10.85 -0.94
N GLN A 80 -11.85 -11.14 -1.42
CA GLN A 80 -11.60 -11.52 -2.79
C GLN A 80 -11.51 -13.05 -2.85
N HIS A 81 -12.49 -13.69 -3.46
CA HIS A 81 -12.59 -15.16 -3.49
C HIS A 81 -11.54 -15.81 -4.39
N GLU A 82 -11.18 -15.14 -5.47
CA GLU A 82 -10.18 -15.60 -6.44
C GLU A 82 -9.21 -14.48 -6.78
N PRO A 83 -7.91 -14.78 -6.99
CA PRO A 83 -6.89 -13.76 -7.27
C PRO A 83 -6.94 -13.29 -8.73
N ASN A 84 -8.08 -12.75 -9.16
CA ASN A 84 -8.36 -12.37 -10.55
C ASN A 84 -7.76 -11.01 -10.95
N GLY A 85 -6.79 -10.49 -10.21
CA GLY A 85 -6.07 -9.26 -10.54
C GLY A 85 -6.37 -8.10 -9.59
N LEU A 86 -5.52 -7.06 -9.67
CA LEU A 86 -5.55 -5.94 -8.74
C LEU A 86 -6.75 -5.01 -8.95
N ALA A 87 -7.18 -4.82 -10.20
CA ALA A 87 -8.29 -3.93 -10.53
C ALA A 87 -9.63 -4.41 -9.96
N GLN A 88 -9.78 -5.71 -9.66
CA GLN A 88 -10.96 -6.24 -9.01
C GLN A 88 -11.23 -5.61 -7.63
N ALA A 89 -10.20 -5.05 -6.99
CA ALA A 89 -10.35 -4.35 -5.71
C ALA A 89 -11.36 -3.20 -5.77
N PHE A 90 -11.48 -2.50 -6.90
CA PHE A 90 -12.44 -1.39 -7.05
C PHE A 90 -13.87 -1.90 -7.22
N VAL A 91 -14.06 -3.03 -7.89
CA VAL A 91 -15.36 -3.67 -8.05
C VAL A 91 -15.84 -4.24 -6.71
N ILE A 92 -14.98 -4.94 -5.97
CA ILE A 92 -15.29 -5.45 -4.63
C ILE A 92 -15.56 -4.29 -3.65
N GLY A 93 -14.82 -3.20 -3.78
CA GLY A 93 -14.90 -2.03 -2.92
C GLY A 93 -15.94 -0.99 -3.35
N GLU A 94 -16.75 -1.22 -4.39
CA GLU A 94 -17.65 -0.22 -4.97
C GLU A 94 -18.56 0.44 -3.93
N GLU A 95 -19.27 -0.35 -3.13
CA GLU A 95 -20.17 0.15 -2.09
C GLU A 95 -19.40 0.96 -1.03
N PHE A 96 -18.22 0.49 -0.65
CA PHE A 96 -17.34 1.22 0.29
C PHE A 96 -16.83 2.53 -0.31
N ILE A 97 -16.40 2.55 -1.57
CA ILE A 97 -15.90 3.74 -2.27
C ILE A 97 -17.03 4.77 -2.37
N GLY A 98 -18.23 4.35 -2.81
CA GLY A 98 -19.35 5.26 -3.07
C GLY A 98 -18.96 6.33 -4.08
N ASN A 99 -19.11 7.59 -3.72
CA ASN A 99 -18.75 8.74 -4.57
C ASN A 99 -17.38 9.35 -4.25
N ASP A 100 -16.58 8.70 -3.40
CA ASP A 100 -15.30 9.23 -2.98
C ASP A 100 -14.18 8.88 -3.97
N LYS A 101 -13.12 9.69 -3.99
CA LYS A 101 -11.81 9.32 -4.55
C LYS A 101 -11.22 8.18 -3.72
N VAL A 102 -10.34 7.37 -4.32
CA VAL A 102 -9.78 6.19 -3.66
C VAL A 102 -8.29 6.03 -3.91
N ALA A 103 -7.55 5.67 -2.85
CA ALA A 103 -6.19 5.16 -2.96
C ALA A 103 -6.20 3.64 -2.81
N LEU A 104 -5.45 2.95 -3.67
CA LEU A 104 -5.19 1.50 -3.56
C LEU A 104 -3.72 1.30 -3.22
N ILE A 105 -3.45 0.49 -2.19
CA ILE A 105 -2.10 0.04 -1.86
C ILE A 105 -2.06 -1.47 -1.71
N LEU A 106 -0.97 -2.07 -2.19
CA LEU A 106 -0.73 -3.50 -2.01
C LEU A 106 -0.25 -3.78 -0.59
N GLY A 107 -0.82 -4.80 0.04
CA GLY A 107 -0.59 -5.15 1.44
C GLY A 107 0.82 -5.65 1.77
N ASP A 108 1.65 -5.86 0.75
CA ASP A 108 3.02 -6.38 0.84
C ASP A 108 4.09 -5.36 0.38
N ASN A 109 3.71 -4.12 0.13
CA ASN A 109 4.62 -3.06 -0.25
C ASN A 109 5.02 -2.21 0.96
N ILE A 110 6.32 -1.98 1.10
CA ILE A 110 6.91 -1.16 2.16
C ILE A 110 7.55 0.06 1.52
N PHE A 111 7.21 1.24 2.05
CA PHE A 111 7.77 2.50 1.62
C PHE A 111 8.41 3.23 2.80
N HIS A 112 9.61 3.78 2.59
CA HIS A 112 10.28 4.61 3.57
C HIS A 112 11.20 5.62 2.90
N GLY A 113 11.15 6.87 3.32
CA GLY A 113 12.04 7.90 2.81
C GLY A 113 11.64 9.30 3.24
N SER A 114 12.62 10.20 3.22
CA SER A 114 12.38 11.62 3.49
C SER A 114 11.54 12.21 2.35
N GLY A 115 10.51 12.98 2.68
CA GLY A 115 9.62 13.59 1.67
C GLY A 115 8.50 12.71 1.17
N PHE A 116 8.55 11.39 1.36
CA PHE A 116 7.54 10.45 0.87
C PHE A 116 6.12 10.78 1.39
N SER A 117 5.98 11.14 2.67
CA SER A 117 4.68 11.54 3.22
C SER A 117 4.08 12.77 2.52
N ARG A 118 4.91 13.76 2.16
CA ARG A 118 4.45 14.94 1.40
C ARG A 118 4.04 14.57 -0.03
N LEU A 119 4.80 13.67 -0.65
CA LEU A 119 4.50 13.17 -1.99
C LEU A 119 3.13 12.46 -2.02
N VAL A 120 2.84 11.56 -1.08
CA VAL A 120 1.53 10.88 -1.04
C VAL A 120 0.38 11.84 -0.70
N GLN A 121 0.61 12.83 0.16
CA GLN A 121 -0.38 13.86 0.50
C GLN A 121 -0.74 14.74 -0.70
N SER A 122 0.20 15.00 -1.61
CA SER A 122 -0.06 15.83 -2.79
C SER A 122 -1.09 15.24 -3.75
N PHE A 123 -1.35 13.93 -3.67
CA PHE A 123 -2.35 13.24 -4.49
C PHE A 123 -3.68 12.97 -3.77
N TYR A 124 -3.84 13.47 -2.52
CA TYR A 124 -5.08 13.28 -1.78
C TYR A 124 -6.33 13.78 -2.54
N ASP A 125 -6.18 14.83 -3.31
CA ASP A 125 -7.28 15.43 -4.09
C ASP A 125 -7.08 15.28 -5.62
N VAL A 126 -6.52 14.15 -6.04
CA VAL A 126 -6.24 13.87 -7.45
C VAL A 126 -7.49 13.98 -8.31
N GLU A 127 -7.36 14.58 -9.49
CA GLU A 127 -8.31 14.51 -10.58
C GLU A 127 -7.72 13.59 -11.65
N GLY A 128 -8.47 12.56 -12.07
CA GLY A 128 -7.96 11.46 -12.86
C GLY A 128 -7.22 10.44 -11.97
N ALA A 129 -6.02 10.08 -12.34
CA ALA A 129 -5.21 9.11 -11.64
C ALA A 129 -3.78 9.60 -11.36
N ALA A 130 -3.16 9.04 -10.31
CA ALA A 130 -1.74 9.19 -10.07
C ALA A 130 -1.11 7.83 -9.75
N VAL A 131 0.02 7.57 -10.43
CA VAL A 131 0.91 6.45 -10.18
C VAL A 131 2.26 6.97 -9.69
N PHE A 132 3.04 6.11 -9.06
CA PHE A 132 4.39 6.47 -8.64
C PHE A 132 5.41 5.86 -9.60
N ALA A 133 6.55 6.52 -9.72
CA ALA A 133 7.70 6.06 -10.51
C ALA A 133 8.89 5.87 -9.58
N TYR A 134 9.43 4.67 -9.54
CA TYR A 134 10.60 4.30 -8.76
C TYR A 134 11.67 3.72 -9.68
N GLU A 135 12.87 4.29 -9.67
CA GLU A 135 13.97 3.85 -10.52
C GLU A 135 14.53 2.52 -10.02
N VAL A 136 14.55 1.51 -10.89
CA VAL A 136 15.02 0.14 -10.60
C VAL A 136 16.05 -0.33 -11.62
N ALA A 137 16.80 -1.36 -11.26
CA ALA A 137 17.78 -1.99 -12.14
C ALA A 137 17.16 -3.08 -13.05
N ASP A 138 15.99 -3.60 -12.70
CA ASP A 138 15.31 -4.73 -13.32
C ASP A 138 13.83 -4.40 -13.66
N PRO A 139 13.57 -3.36 -14.48
CA PRO A 139 12.22 -2.82 -14.72
C PRO A 139 11.27 -3.83 -15.38
N GLU A 140 11.77 -4.83 -16.11
CA GLU A 140 10.97 -5.87 -16.79
C GLU A 140 10.12 -6.72 -15.84
N ARG A 141 10.39 -6.66 -14.55
CA ARG A 141 9.62 -7.39 -13.52
C ARG A 141 8.32 -6.71 -13.10
N TYR A 142 8.16 -5.44 -13.44
CA TYR A 142 7.11 -4.56 -12.93
C TYR A 142 6.30 -3.91 -14.04
N GLY A 143 5.21 -3.24 -13.68
CA GLY A 143 4.67 -2.22 -14.55
C GLY A 143 5.69 -1.09 -14.72
N VAL A 144 5.89 -0.63 -15.95
CA VAL A 144 6.88 0.40 -16.28
C VAL A 144 6.17 1.64 -16.81
N VAL A 145 6.53 2.82 -16.29
CA VAL A 145 6.00 4.10 -16.75
C VAL A 145 7.10 4.96 -17.39
N GLU A 146 6.77 5.60 -18.51
CA GLU A 146 7.54 6.67 -19.13
C GLU A 146 6.74 7.98 -18.97
N PHE A 147 7.43 9.09 -18.72
CA PHE A 147 6.79 10.39 -18.47
C PHE A 147 7.64 11.54 -19.02
N ASP A 148 6.99 12.69 -19.24
CA ASP A 148 7.63 13.94 -19.70
C ASP A 148 8.20 14.77 -18.55
N ASP A 149 8.86 15.90 -18.89
CA ASP A 149 9.45 16.83 -17.92
C ASP A 149 8.40 17.48 -16.99
N ASN A 150 7.12 17.39 -17.33
CA ASN A 150 6.00 17.89 -16.51
C ASN A 150 5.35 16.79 -15.68
N PHE A 151 5.97 15.60 -15.63
CA PHE A 151 5.47 14.41 -14.93
C PHE A 151 4.12 13.88 -15.45
N ASN A 152 3.78 14.16 -16.73
CA ASN A 152 2.67 13.49 -17.38
C ASN A 152 3.14 12.17 -17.94
N ALA A 153 2.36 11.10 -17.74
CA ALA A 153 2.67 9.81 -18.31
C ALA A 153 2.60 9.84 -19.85
N ILE A 154 3.60 9.25 -20.50
CA ILE A 154 3.68 9.08 -21.96
C ILE A 154 3.29 7.64 -22.33
N SER A 155 3.78 6.68 -21.57
CA SER A 155 3.44 5.27 -21.78
C SER A 155 3.40 4.53 -20.43
N ILE A 156 2.63 3.44 -20.39
CA ILE A 156 2.60 2.51 -19.27
C ILE A 156 2.43 1.09 -19.81
N GLU A 157 3.30 0.17 -19.38
CA GLU A 157 3.32 -1.21 -19.89
C GLU A 157 3.50 -2.19 -18.72
N GLU A 158 2.74 -3.29 -18.72
CA GLU A 158 2.86 -4.36 -17.71
C GLU A 158 3.96 -5.32 -18.11
N LYS A 159 4.99 -5.43 -17.27
CA LYS A 159 6.12 -6.37 -17.42
C LYS A 159 6.65 -6.47 -18.86
N PRO A 160 7.07 -5.34 -19.45
CA PRO A 160 7.53 -5.33 -20.82
C PRO A 160 8.84 -6.12 -20.98
N SER A 161 8.97 -6.89 -22.05
CA SER A 161 10.22 -7.59 -22.37
C SER A 161 11.34 -6.62 -22.79
N ASN A 162 10.98 -5.43 -23.29
CA ASN A 162 11.89 -4.34 -23.65
C ASN A 162 11.38 -3.03 -23.00
N PRO A 163 11.73 -2.77 -21.74
CA PRO A 163 11.27 -1.58 -21.04
C PRO A 163 11.71 -0.27 -21.69
N LYS A 164 10.81 0.70 -21.81
CA LYS A 164 11.12 2.03 -22.37
C LYS A 164 11.77 2.97 -21.37
N SER A 165 11.68 2.64 -20.08
CA SER A 165 12.31 3.38 -19.00
C SER A 165 12.73 2.44 -17.87
N ASN A 166 13.49 2.93 -16.90
CA ASN A 166 13.86 2.21 -15.70
C ASN A 166 12.90 2.51 -14.52
N TYR A 167 11.75 3.15 -14.78
CA TYR A 167 10.81 3.55 -13.74
C TYR A 167 9.72 2.50 -13.58
N ALA A 168 9.86 1.68 -12.54
CA ALA A 168 8.82 0.76 -12.09
C ALA A 168 7.66 1.51 -11.43
N VAL A 169 6.45 0.96 -11.57
CA VAL A 169 5.25 1.45 -10.89
C VAL A 169 5.03 0.62 -9.62
N PRO A 170 5.32 1.16 -8.43
CA PRO A 170 5.04 0.50 -7.17
C PRO A 170 3.54 0.29 -6.93
N GLY A 171 3.23 -0.63 -6.02
CA GLY A 171 1.86 -0.97 -5.66
C GLY A 171 1.14 0.09 -4.80
N LEU A 172 1.15 1.35 -5.23
CA LEU A 172 0.45 2.47 -4.62
C LEU A 172 -0.15 3.36 -5.73
N TYR A 173 -1.46 3.59 -5.67
CA TYR A 173 -2.22 4.24 -6.72
C TYR A 173 -3.25 5.17 -6.12
N PHE A 174 -3.51 6.32 -6.76
CA PHE A 174 -4.56 7.27 -6.39
C PHE A 174 -5.47 7.52 -7.58
N TYR A 175 -6.78 7.50 -7.35
CA TYR A 175 -7.78 7.64 -8.40
C TYR A 175 -8.92 8.53 -7.98
N ASP A 176 -9.51 9.22 -8.95
CA ASP A 176 -10.84 9.77 -8.80
C ASP A 176 -11.91 8.64 -8.81
N ASN A 177 -13.18 8.99 -8.65
CA ASN A 177 -14.25 8.02 -8.54
C ASN A 177 -14.53 7.23 -9.83
N THR A 178 -14.09 7.72 -11.00
CA THR A 178 -14.33 7.06 -12.28
C THR A 178 -13.64 5.70 -12.40
N VAL A 179 -12.67 5.42 -11.53
CA VAL A 179 -11.95 4.15 -11.49
C VAL A 179 -12.86 2.94 -11.32
N VAL A 180 -13.99 3.08 -10.61
CA VAL A 180 -14.94 1.97 -10.39
C VAL A 180 -15.54 1.52 -11.73
N GLU A 181 -16.01 2.46 -12.54
CA GLU A 181 -16.57 2.15 -13.86
C GLU A 181 -15.50 1.67 -14.83
N ILE A 182 -14.30 2.23 -14.80
CA ILE A 182 -13.17 1.76 -15.60
C ILE A 182 -12.87 0.30 -15.25
N ALA A 183 -12.74 -0.04 -13.97
CA ALA A 183 -12.41 -1.39 -13.50
C ALA A 183 -13.47 -2.43 -13.87
N LYS A 184 -14.75 -2.05 -13.98
CA LYS A 184 -15.82 -2.93 -14.46
C LYS A 184 -15.73 -3.24 -15.96
N ASN A 185 -15.12 -2.36 -16.74
CA ASN A 185 -15.13 -2.43 -18.21
C ASN A 185 -13.83 -2.95 -18.83
N ILE A 186 -12.72 -3.06 -18.08
CA ILE A 186 -11.49 -3.68 -18.58
C ILE A 186 -11.69 -5.18 -18.79
N GLN A 187 -10.89 -5.75 -19.71
CA GLN A 187 -10.91 -7.18 -20.02
C GLN A 187 -9.74 -7.89 -19.30
N PRO A 188 -9.88 -9.17 -18.96
CA PRO A 188 -8.78 -9.96 -18.44
C PRO A 188 -7.62 -10.02 -19.44
N SER A 189 -6.39 -9.89 -18.93
CA SER A 189 -5.17 -10.08 -19.72
C SER A 189 -5.02 -11.53 -20.19
N PRO A 190 -4.05 -11.85 -21.07
CA PRO A 190 -3.73 -13.23 -21.43
C PRO A 190 -3.36 -14.12 -20.23
N ARG A 191 -3.04 -13.53 -19.07
CA ARG A 191 -2.81 -14.24 -17.79
C ARG A 191 -4.11 -14.54 -17.03
N GLY A 192 -5.27 -14.07 -17.52
CA GLY A 192 -6.57 -14.19 -16.85
C GLY A 192 -6.78 -13.18 -15.72
N GLU A 193 -5.94 -12.16 -15.62
CA GLU A 193 -6.00 -11.15 -14.55
C GLU A 193 -6.55 -9.81 -15.06
N TYR A 194 -7.38 -9.14 -14.24
CA TYR A 194 -7.78 -7.75 -14.44
C TYR A 194 -6.64 -6.83 -13.97
N GLU A 195 -5.83 -6.40 -14.95
CA GLU A 195 -4.58 -5.68 -14.67
C GLU A 195 -4.84 -4.25 -14.24
N ILE A 196 -4.12 -3.82 -13.20
CA ILE A 196 -4.14 -2.40 -12.79
C ILE A 196 -3.54 -1.50 -13.87
N THR A 197 -2.60 -2.03 -14.66
CA THR A 197 -1.99 -1.32 -15.78
C THR A 197 -3.00 -0.98 -16.87
N ASP A 198 -4.02 -1.82 -17.08
CA ASP A 198 -5.09 -1.52 -18.05
C ASP A 198 -6.02 -0.41 -17.53
N VAL A 199 -6.29 -0.37 -16.24
CA VAL A 199 -6.97 0.79 -15.61
C VAL A 199 -6.17 2.07 -15.83
N ASN A 200 -4.87 2.04 -15.53
CA ASN A 200 -3.99 3.20 -15.71
C ASN A 200 -3.90 3.65 -17.19
N ARG A 201 -3.96 2.70 -18.13
CA ARG A 201 -3.95 3.00 -19.56
C ARG A 201 -5.16 3.83 -19.99
N VAL A 202 -6.34 3.58 -19.44
CA VAL A 202 -7.53 4.40 -19.72
C VAL A 202 -7.30 5.85 -19.26
N TYR A 203 -6.72 6.07 -18.11
CA TYR A 203 -6.37 7.42 -17.65
C TYR A 203 -5.26 8.07 -18.49
N LEU A 204 -4.29 7.26 -18.94
CA LEU A 204 -3.26 7.74 -19.87
C LEU A 204 -3.86 8.22 -21.18
N GLU A 205 -4.73 7.43 -21.80
CA GLU A 205 -5.42 7.77 -23.07
C GLU A 205 -6.30 9.00 -22.94
N ASN A 206 -6.87 9.22 -21.76
CA ASN A 206 -7.65 10.43 -21.44
C ASN A 206 -6.79 11.65 -21.09
N GLY A 207 -5.45 11.50 -21.02
CA GLY A 207 -4.54 12.59 -20.64
C GLY A 207 -4.62 13.00 -19.16
N THR A 208 -5.12 12.11 -18.29
CA THR A 208 -5.38 12.39 -16.87
C THR A 208 -4.56 11.52 -15.92
N LEU A 209 -3.55 10.80 -16.42
CA LEU A 209 -2.60 10.03 -15.60
C LEU A 209 -1.39 10.90 -15.21
N LYS A 210 -1.22 11.15 -13.91
CA LYS A 210 -0.08 11.85 -13.34
C LYS A 210 0.95 10.88 -12.78
N VAL A 211 2.22 11.31 -12.75
CA VAL A 211 3.33 10.52 -12.21
C VAL A 211 3.97 11.23 -11.04
N GLY A 212 4.03 10.56 -9.90
CA GLY A 212 4.78 10.99 -8.72
C GLY A 212 6.15 10.31 -8.67
N VAL A 213 7.21 11.02 -9.01
CA VAL A 213 8.56 10.46 -8.98
C VAL A 213 9.05 10.38 -7.54
N MET A 214 9.50 9.19 -7.14
CA MET A 214 10.09 8.98 -5.81
C MET A 214 11.55 9.43 -5.81
N ASP A 215 11.90 10.27 -4.85
CA ASP A 215 13.27 10.80 -4.70
C ASP A 215 14.29 9.68 -4.42
N ARG A 216 15.55 9.93 -4.79
CA ARG A 216 16.70 9.12 -4.34
C ARG A 216 16.73 9.11 -2.80
N GLY A 217 16.88 7.93 -2.22
CA GLY A 217 16.79 7.76 -0.76
C GLY A 217 15.39 7.37 -0.27
N THR A 218 14.37 7.37 -1.12
CA THR A 218 13.16 6.61 -0.86
C THR A 218 13.45 5.12 -1.10
N ALA A 219 13.10 4.28 -0.15
CA ALA A 219 13.11 2.84 -0.29
C ALA A 219 11.70 2.35 -0.61
N TRP A 220 11.56 1.60 -1.68
CA TRP A 220 10.42 0.75 -1.96
C TRP A 220 10.87 -0.70 -1.95
N LEU A 221 10.23 -1.52 -1.14
CA LEU A 221 10.57 -2.93 -0.98
C LEU A 221 9.30 -3.75 -1.25
N ASP A 222 9.38 -4.62 -2.25
CA ASP A 222 8.43 -5.69 -2.44
C ASP A 222 8.87 -6.88 -1.58
N THR A 223 7.96 -7.61 -0.99
CA THR A 223 8.28 -8.75 -0.13
C THR A 223 7.86 -10.06 -0.79
N GLY A 224 8.03 -10.15 -2.13
CA GLY A 224 7.51 -11.23 -2.98
C GLY A 224 8.25 -12.54 -2.91
N THR A 225 9.51 -12.56 -2.42
CA THR A 225 10.38 -13.72 -2.34
C THR A 225 10.97 -13.84 -0.93
N PHE A 226 11.60 -14.99 -0.61
CA PHE A 226 12.31 -15.16 0.66
C PHE A 226 13.41 -14.12 0.87
N ASP A 227 14.20 -13.87 -0.18
CA ASP A 227 15.28 -12.90 -0.11
C ASP A 227 14.75 -11.48 0.09
N SER A 228 13.77 -11.04 -0.71
CA SER A 228 13.18 -9.71 -0.55
C SER A 228 12.47 -9.50 0.79
N LEU A 229 11.88 -10.56 1.36
CA LEU A 229 11.31 -10.53 2.72
C LEU A 229 12.39 -10.36 3.79
N SER A 230 13.52 -11.06 3.63
CA SER A 230 14.69 -10.95 4.52
C SER A 230 15.32 -9.56 4.42
N ASP A 231 15.54 -9.07 3.20
CA ASP A 231 16.10 -7.74 2.95
C ASP A 231 15.25 -6.64 3.54
N ALA A 232 13.92 -6.72 3.37
CA ALA A 232 12.99 -5.77 3.97
C ALA A 232 13.06 -5.78 5.51
N THR A 233 13.15 -6.97 6.12
CA THR A 233 13.29 -7.12 7.57
C THR A 233 14.60 -6.51 8.05
N GLU A 234 15.71 -6.77 7.35
CA GLU A 234 17.03 -6.23 7.70
C GLU A 234 17.09 -4.72 7.51
N PHE A 235 16.53 -4.20 6.41
CA PHE A 235 16.45 -2.76 6.16
C PHE A 235 15.71 -2.05 7.31
N VAL A 236 14.51 -2.51 7.66
CA VAL A 236 13.74 -1.92 8.76
C VAL A 236 14.50 -1.99 10.07
N ARG A 237 15.09 -3.15 10.39
CA ARG A 237 15.88 -3.37 11.60
C ARG A 237 17.05 -2.39 11.72
N VAL A 238 17.81 -2.22 10.63
CA VAL A 238 19.01 -1.35 10.63
C VAL A 238 18.61 0.11 10.83
N ILE A 239 17.60 0.59 10.07
CA ILE A 239 17.15 1.98 10.15
C ILE A 239 16.57 2.29 11.55
N GLU A 240 15.65 1.44 12.05
CA GLU A 240 15.04 1.64 13.37
C GLU A 240 16.07 1.63 14.51
N LYS A 241 17.04 0.71 14.48
CA LYS A 241 18.12 0.67 15.46
C LYS A 241 19.01 1.90 15.40
N ARG A 242 19.27 2.41 14.20
CA ARG A 242 20.17 3.55 14.01
C ARG A 242 19.52 4.86 14.40
N GLN A 243 18.26 5.07 14.00
CA GLN A 243 17.54 6.32 14.18
C GLN A 243 16.76 6.38 15.52
N GLY A 244 16.48 5.22 16.12
CA GLY A 244 15.61 5.15 17.30
C GLY A 244 14.14 5.49 16.99
N GLN A 245 13.76 5.48 15.73
CA GLN A 245 12.40 5.74 15.25
C GLN A 245 11.88 4.52 14.50
N LYS A 246 10.57 4.27 14.60
CA LYS A 246 9.95 3.11 13.94
C LYS A 246 9.44 3.45 12.54
N ILE A 247 9.59 2.51 11.63
CA ILE A 247 8.97 2.54 10.30
C ILE A 247 7.64 1.81 10.37
N GLY A 248 6.56 2.39 9.83
CA GLY A 248 5.25 1.72 9.80
C GLY A 248 4.58 1.57 11.17
N CYS A 249 4.93 2.40 12.15
CA CYS A 249 4.25 2.45 13.45
C CYS A 249 2.93 3.20 13.30
N ILE A 250 1.82 2.48 13.12
CA ILE A 250 0.52 3.06 12.79
C ILE A 250 -0.01 3.98 13.90
N GLU A 251 0.26 3.68 15.16
CA GLU A 251 -0.14 4.49 16.30
C GLU A 251 0.61 5.83 16.33
N GLU A 252 1.91 5.81 16.06
CA GLU A 252 2.71 7.04 15.94
C GLU A 252 2.25 7.89 14.76
N VAL A 253 2.03 7.26 13.59
CA VAL A 253 1.57 7.98 12.40
C VAL A 253 0.20 8.59 12.65
N ALA A 254 -0.74 7.86 13.23
CA ALA A 254 -2.06 8.37 13.60
C ALA A 254 -1.97 9.56 14.56
N PHE A 255 -1.09 9.49 15.55
CA PHE A 255 -0.85 10.60 16.47
C PHE A 255 -0.25 11.83 15.76
N ARG A 256 0.78 11.64 14.94
CA ARG A 256 1.41 12.75 14.17
C ARG A 256 0.46 13.39 13.15
N MET A 257 -0.48 12.63 12.62
CA MET A 257 -1.53 13.11 11.73
C MET A 257 -2.71 13.76 12.48
N GLY A 258 -2.67 13.80 13.83
CA GLY A 258 -3.74 14.39 14.64
C GLY A 258 -5.01 13.53 14.72
N PHE A 259 -4.90 12.22 14.40
CA PHE A 259 -6.02 11.28 14.53
C PHE A 259 -6.19 10.76 15.96
N LEU A 260 -5.13 10.88 16.76
CA LEU A 260 -5.10 10.53 18.19
C LEU A 260 -4.63 11.71 19.03
N THR A 261 -5.18 11.82 20.22
CA THR A 261 -4.64 12.67 21.29
C THR A 261 -3.45 11.99 21.97
N ARG A 262 -2.72 12.73 22.79
CA ARG A 262 -1.64 12.19 23.61
C ARG A 262 -2.15 11.13 24.60
N GLU A 263 -3.31 11.37 25.20
CA GLU A 263 -3.94 10.47 26.15
C GLU A 263 -4.30 9.13 25.50
N GLU A 264 -4.89 9.17 24.30
CA GLU A 264 -5.21 7.96 23.52
C GLU A 264 -3.95 7.18 23.13
N LEU A 265 -2.88 7.87 22.71
CA LEU A 265 -1.60 7.22 22.42
C LEU A 265 -1.02 6.55 23.67
N ASN A 266 -1.13 7.16 24.84
CA ASN A 266 -0.66 6.58 26.11
C ASN A 266 -1.45 5.32 26.47
N VAL A 267 -2.77 5.28 26.22
CA VAL A 267 -3.58 4.07 26.42
C VAL A 267 -3.08 2.92 25.52
N LEU A 268 -2.74 3.22 24.27
CA LEU A 268 -2.15 2.22 23.35
C LEU A 268 -0.77 1.76 23.84
N ALA A 269 0.08 2.69 24.31
CA ALA A 269 1.38 2.36 24.89
C ALA A 269 1.25 1.42 26.09
N ASP A 270 0.23 1.61 26.94
CA ASP A 270 -0.05 0.76 28.09
C ASP A 270 -0.52 -0.66 27.68
N LYS A 271 -1.27 -0.77 26.60
CA LYS A 271 -1.63 -2.07 26.00
C LYS A 271 -0.37 -2.90 25.65
N TYR A 272 0.68 -2.24 25.18
CA TYR A 272 1.96 -2.87 24.79
C TYR A 272 3.08 -2.74 25.81
N LYS A 273 2.78 -2.41 27.08
CA LYS A 273 3.77 -2.09 28.13
C LYS A 273 4.83 -3.17 28.42
N LYS A 274 4.56 -4.42 28.01
CA LYS A 274 5.50 -5.56 28.19
C LYS A 274 6.46 -5.72 27.01
N SER A 275 6.42 -4.84 26.03
CA SER A 275 7.28 -4.90 24.85
C SER A 275 7.99 -3.56 24.61
N GLY A 276 9.12 -3.59 23.93
CA GLY A 276 9.82 -2.38 23.48
C GLY A 276 8.97 -1.48 22.58
N TYR A 277 7.91 -2.02 21.98
CA TYR A 277 6.97 -1.25 21.16
C TYR A 277 6.17 -0.25 22.03
N GLY A 278 5.64 -0.69 23.17
CA GLY A 278 4.94 0.20 24.10
C GLY A 278 5.86 1.26 24.75
N GLU A 279 7.11 0.88 25.05
CA GLU A 279 8.10 1.85 25.54
C GLU A 279 8.43 2.92 24.50
N TYR A 280 8.47 2.53 23.22
CA TYR A 280 8.65 3.47 22.12
C TYR A 280 7.50 4.47 22.03
N LEU A 281 6.23 4.00 22.03
CA LEU A 281 5.05 4.86 21.92
C LEU A 281 5.01 5.94 23.01
N ARG A 282 5.47 5.66 24.23
CA ARG A 282 5.57 6.65 25.32
C ARG A 282 6.59 7.76 25.04
N LYS A 283 7.61 7.48 24.22
CA LYS A 283 8.68 8.43 23.87
C LYS A 283 8.37 9.27 22.64
N VAL A 284 7.34 8.91 21.86
CA VAL A 284 6.88 9.69 20.71
C VAL A 284 6.51 11.10 21.18
N LYS A 285 7.01 12.12 20.48
CA LYS A 285 6.78 13.54 20.81
C LYS A 285 5.75 14.16 19.88
#